data_bf210790e7d5d6213ebbe53a8255bb69
#
_entry.id   bf210790e7d5d6213ebbe53a8255bb69
#
_cell.length_a   1.000
_cell.length_b   1.000
_cell.length_c   1.000
_cell.angle_alpha   90.00
_cell.angle_beta   90.00
_cell.angle_gamma   90.00
#
_symmetry.space_group_name_H-M   'P 1'
#
loop_
_entity.id
_entity.type
_entity.pdbx_description
1 polymer ?
#
loop_
_entity_poly.entity_id
_entity_poly.type
_entity_poly.pdbx_seq_one_letter_code
_entity_poly.pdbx_strand_id
1 'polypeptide(L)'
;LGEYGIALKTVLRGSDRVFAELNSGAIERSHNVELPEVRSLRLDMLGETSAGGLVHIELQSKNDEAMALRILEYCAAVYRHFRRFPEQIVLYVGNPPMQMSSALAGSGISFTCRMVDIRELDGERLLQSERLEDNVIALLARLYDQRGVIRRILGRIARCQPDERDRALKQLRVLVKLRGAEKIIQQEVSNMPIDEMDFPNIVRDIKLGELNVLLPMMEQRFGTVPAWAQEKLQDMYPYEIVKVAVKLLAATSVEEMLGVTAAP
;
A
#
# COMPACT_ATOMS: atom_id res chain seq x y z
N LEU A 1 -11.98 5.55 2.95
CA LEU A 1 -10.66 4.99 2.60
C LEU A 1 -9.64 6.05 2.17
N GLY A 2 -10.07 7.24 1.72
CA GLY A 2 -9.16 8.32 1.34
C GLY A 2 -8.05 7.86 0.37
N GLU A 3 -6.81 8.21 0.71
CA GLU A 3 -5.61 7.88 -0.07
C GLU A 3 -5.41 6.36 -0.28
N TYR A 4 -5.67 5.57 0.77
CA TYR A 4 -5.61 4.11 0.69
C TYR A 4 -6.62 3.53 -0.29
N GLY A 5 -7.85 4.09 -0.32
CA GLY A 5 -8.88 3.63 -1.25
C GLY A 5 -8.49 3.83 -2.70
N ILE A 6 -7.88 4.97 -3.03
CA ILE A 6 -7.42 5.26 -4.40
C ILE A 6 -6.33 4.28 -4.83
N ALA A 7 -5.31 4.10 -3.98
CA ALA A 7 -4.21 3.18 -4.27
C ALA A 7 -4.70 1.75 -4.43
N LEU A 8 -5.53 1.27 -3.49
CA LEU A 8 -6.03 -0.09 -3.51
C LEU A 8 -6.94 -0.37 -4.71
N LYS A 9 -7.82 0.57 -5.08
CA LYS A 9 -8.63 0.46 -6.30
C LYS A 9 -7.77 0.33 -7.56
N THR A 10 -6.69 1.10 -7.64
CA THR A 10 -5.79 1.07 -8.79
C THR A 10 -5.09 -0.27 -8.91
N VAL A 11 -4.60 -0.81 -7.79
CA VAL A 11 -3.92 -2.11 -7.77
C VAL A 11 -4.91 -3.24 -8.04
N LEU A 12 -6.10 -3.23 -7.42
CA LEU A 12 -7.12 -4.25 -7.64
C LEU A 12 -7.57 -4.33 -9.09
N ARG A 13 -7.72 -3.21 -9.80
CA ARG A 13 -8.13 -3.22 -11.22
C ARG A 13 -7.16 -3.99 -12.12
N GLY A 14 -5.89 -4.07 -11.74
CA GLY A 14 -4.87 -4.85 -12.47
C GLY A 14 -4.69 -6.28 -11.96
N SER A 15 -5.45 -6.72 -10.96
CA SER A 15 -5.20 -7.99 -10.26
C SER A 15 -6.21 -9.07 -10.59
N ASP A 16 -5.92 -9.90 -11.59
CA ASP A 16 -6.76 -11.07 -11.93
C ASP A 16 -6.73 -12.13 -10.83
N ARG A 17 -5.60 -12.26 -10.13
CA ARG A 17 -5.44 -13.28 -9.07
C ARG A 17 -6.29 -12.98 -7.84
N VAL A 18 -6.43 -11.71 -7.45
CA VAL A 18 -7.33 -11.35 -6.35
C VAL A 18 -8.77 -11.70 -6.71
N PHE A 19 -9.22 -11.44 -7.94
CA PHE A 19 -10.55 -11.83 -8.39
C PHE A 19 -10.74 -13.35 -8.38
N ALA A 20 -9.72 -14.11 -8.77
CA ALA A 20 -9.76 -15.57 -8.69
C ALA A 20 -9.84 -16.07 -7.23
N GLU A 21 -9.06 -15.49 -6.30
CA GLU A 21 -9.13 -15.83 -4.87
C GLU A 21 -10.47 -15.41 -4.23
N LEU A 22 -11.08 -14.33 -4.73
CA LEU A 22 -12.42 -13.91 -4.33
C LEU A 22 -13.52 -14.82 -4.94
N ASN A 23 -13.16 -15.82 -5.75
CA ASN A 23 -14.09 -16.63 -6.57
C ASN A 23 -15.06 -15.75 -7.36
N SER A 24 -14.56 -14.62 -7.85
CA SER A 24 -15.28 -13.69 -8.71
C SER A 24 -14.64 -13.69 -10.09
N GLY A 25 -15.43 -13.47 -11.14
CA GLY A 25 -14.86 -13.24 -12.46
C GLY A 25 -14.04 -11.95 -12.50
N ALA A 26 -12.96 -11.93 -13.28
CA ALA A 26 -12.19 -10.72 -13.51
C ALA A 26 -13.06 -9.60 -14.08
N ILE A 27 -12.82 -8.37 -13.64
CA ILE A 27 -13.54 -7.20 -14.14
C ILE A 27 -12.96 -6.80 -15.51
N GLU A 28 -13.68 -7.08 -16.59
CA GLU A 28 -13.27 -6.64 -17.93
C GLU A 28 -13.60 -5.18 -18.19
N ARG A 29 -14.74 -4.70 -17.67
CA ARG A 29 -15.18 -3.31 -17.82
C ARG A 29 -15.51 -2.70 -16.47
N SER A 30 -14.72 -1.73 -16.05
CA SER A 30 -14.97 -0.95 -14.83
C SER A 30 -15.90 0.22 -15.13
N HIS A 31 -16.95 0.39 -14.32
CA HIS A 31 -17.87 1.53 -14.37
C HIS A 31 -17.56 2.52 -13.26
N ASN A 32 -17.35 3.77 -13.63
CA ASN A 32 -17.21 4.87 -12.67
C ASN A 32 -18.61 5.49 -12.48
N VAL A 33 -19.42 4.90 -11.58
CA VAL A 33 -20.82 5.29 -11.41
C VAL A 33 -20.96 6.17 -10.18
N GLU A 34 -21.46 7.39 -10.37
CA GLU A 34 -22.08 8.21 -9.32
C GLU A 34 -23.60 8.05 -9.48
N LEU A 35 -24.24 7.55 -8.42
CA LEU A 35 -25.69 7.34 -8.45
C LEU A 35 -26.35 8.60 -7.88
N PRO A 36 -27.17 9.33 -8.70
CA PRO A 36 -27.86 10.52 -8.25
C PRO A 36 -29.01 10.13 -7.33
N GLU A 37 -28.80 10.24 -6.04
CA GLU A 37 -29.84 10.19 -5.02
C GLU A 37 -29.62 11.34 -4.00
N VAL A 38 -30.59 11.55 -3.11
CA VAL A 38 -30.53 12.56 -2.04
C VAL A 38 -29.28 12.41 -1.16
N ARG A 39 -28.63 11.24 -1.23
CA ARG A 39 -27.23 11.01 -0.84
C ARG A 39 -26.51 10.50 -2.07
N SER A 40 -25.47 11.19 -2.51
CA SER A 40 -24.56 10.72 -3.56
C SER A 40 -23.92 9.39 -3.12
N LEU A 41 -24.44 8.27 -3.63
CA LEU A 41 -23.88 6.95 -3.39
C LEU A 41 -22.68 6.77 -4.33
N ARG A 42 -21.49 6.63 -3.76
CA ARG A 42 -20.26 6.39 -4.51
C ARG A 42 -19.80 4.96 -4.25
N LEU A 43 -19.87 4.14 -5.28
CA LEU A 43 -19.36 2.77 -5.26
C LEU A 43 -17.84 2.78 -5.37
N ASP A 44 -17.19 1.88 -4.62
CA ASP A 44 -15.73 1.74 -4.73
C ASP A 44 -15.33 1.08 -6.04
N MET A 45 -15.85 -0.08 -6.36
CA MET A 45 -15.64 -0.75 -7.64
C MET A 45 -16.94 -1.43 -8.10
N LEU A 46 -17.36 -1.13 -9.33
CA LEU A 46 -18.42 -1.86 -10.03
C LEU A 46 -17.90 -2.22 -11.42
N GLY A 47 -18.06 -3.46 -11.81
CA GLY A 47 -17.59 -3.94 -13.11
C GLY A 47 -18.41 -5.09 -13.65
N GLU A 48 -18.19 -5.40 -14.92
CA GLU A 48 -18.73 -6.58 -15.57
C GLU A 48 -17.66 -7.66 -15.69
N THR A 49 -18.04 -8.90 -15.41
CA THR A 49 -17.16 -10.06 -15.61
C THR A 49 -17.23 -10.53 -17.07
N SER A 50 -16.26 -11.35 -17.48
CA SER A 50 -16.25 -12.01 -18.80
C SER A 50 -17.50 -12.84 -19.06
N ALA A 51 -18.12 -13.38 -18.00
CA ALA A 51 -19.37 -14.11 -18.07
C ALA A 51 -20.61 -13.19 -18.14
N GLY A 52 -20.44 -11.87 -18.21
CA GLY A 52 -21.54 -10.90 -18.28
C GLY A 52 -22.23 -10.61 -16.95
N GLY A 53 -21.73 -11.12 -15.83
CA GLY A 53 -22.22 -10.80 -14.48
C GLY A 53 -21.75 -9.42 -14.02
N LEU A 54 -22.53 -8.76 -13.14
CA LEU A 54 -22.09 -7.55 -12.43
C LEU A 54 -21.46 -7.93 -11.09
N VAL A 55 -20.33 -7.30 -10.76
CA VAL A 55 -19.66 -7.44 -9.46
C VAL A 55 -19.45 -6.06 -8.87
N HIS A 56 -19.88 -5.89 -7.62
CA HIS A 56 -19.58 -4.73 -6.80
C HIS A 56 -18.65 -5.13 -5.66
N ILE A 57 -17.51 -4.44 -5.54
CA ILE A 57 -16.57 -4.62 -4.44
C ILE A 57 -16.48 -3.32 -3.66
N GLU A 58 -16.86 -3.37 -2.39
CA GLU A 58 -16.72 -2.28 -1.43
C GLU A 58 -15.48 -2.52 -0.58
N LEU A 59 -14.62 -1.50 -0.47
CA LEU A 59 -13.38 -1.57 0.30
C LEU A 59 -13.57 -0.99 1.71
N GLN A 60 -13.36 -1.80 2.74
CA GLN A 60 -13.60 -1.38 4.11
C GLN A 60 -12.37 -1.57 4.99
N SER A 61 -11.95 -0.51 5.70
CA SER A 61 -10.78 -0.55 6.61
C SER A 61 -11.14 -0.48 8.10
N LYS A 62 -12.41 -0.25 8.41
CA LYS A 62 -12.94 -0.20 9.79
C LYS A 62 -14.20 -1.02 9.86
N ASN A 63 -14.50 -1.57 11.04
CA ASN A 63 -15.79 -2.21 11.26
C ASN A 63 -16.92 -1.16 11.20
N ASP A 64 -18.03 -1.52 10.56
CA ASP A 64 -19.22 -0.70 10.38
C ASP A 64 -20.46 -1.59 10.58
N GLU A 65 -21.19 -1.34 11.64
CA GLU A 65 -22.40 -2.11 12.00
C GLU A 65 -23.50 -1.97 10.93
N ALA A 66 -23.54 -0.85 10.21
CA ALA A 66 -24.49 -0.60 9.13
C ALA A 66 -24.05 -1.16 7.79
N MET A 67 -22.93 -1.92 7.70
CA MET A 67 -22.36 -2.37 6.43
C MET A 67 -23.38 -3.14 5.57
N ALA A 68 -24.11 -4.09 6.14
CA ALA A 68 -25.07 -4.89 5.38
C ALA A 68 -26.19 -4.01 4.79
N LEU A 69 -26.66 -2.99 5.53
CA LEU A 69 -27.63 -2.03 5.03
C LEU A 69 -27.05 -1.18 3.90
N ARG A 70 -25.86 -0.67 4.07
CA ARG A 70 -25.18 0.13 3.03
C ARG A 70 -24.98 -0.65 1.73
N ILE A 71 -24.62 -1.91 1.84
CA ILE A 71 -24.47 -2.78 0.66
C ILE A 71 -25.82 -3.09 0.00
N LEU A 72 -26.89 -3.25 0.77
CA LEU A 72 -28.25 -3.38 0.23
C LEU A 72 -28.66 -2.10 -0.52
N GLU A 73 -28.39 -0.92 0.01
CA GLU A 73 -28.67 0.36 -0.68
C GLU A 73 -27.90 0.44 -2.02
N TYR A 74 -26.64 0.06 -2.03
CA TYR A 74 -25.84 -0.02 -3.26
C TYR A 74 -26.42 -1.04 -4.24
N CYS A 75 -26.79 -2.22 -3.75
CA CYS A 75 -27.41 -3.27 -4.57
C CYS A 75 -28.67 -2.77 -5.27
N ALA A 76 -29.57 -2.12 -4.52
CA ALA A 76 -30.80 -1.56 -5.05
C ALA A 76 -30.54 -0.44 -6.08
N ALA A 77 -29.55 0.41 -5.82
CA ALA A 77 -29.18 1.49 -6.73
C ALA A 77 -28.56 0.96 -8.03
N VAL A 78 -27.68 -0.05 -7.96
CA VAL A 78 -27.13 -0.74 -9.13
C VAL A 78 -28.23 -1.41 -9.94
N TYR A 79 -29.14 -2.12 -9.28
CA TYR A 79 -30.29 -2.74 -9.97
C TYR A 79 -31.16 -1.69 -10.68
N ARG A 80 -31.41 -0.55 -10.07
CA ARG A 80 -32.18 0.53 -10.65
C ARG A 80 -31.58 1.03 -11.97
N HIS A 81 -30.25 1.11 -12.01
CA HIS A 81 -29.50 1.61 -13.17
C HIS A 81 -29.29 0.52 -14.25
N PHE A 82 -28.83 -0.68 -13.84
CA PHE A 82 -28.42 -1.74 -14.77
C PHE A 82 -29.52 -2.79 -15.01
N ARG A 83 -30.60 -2.78 -14.23
CA ARG A 83 -31.67 -3.82 -14.23
C ARG A 83 -31.16 -5.24 -13.98
N ARG A 84 -30.00 -5.34 -13.30
CA ARG A 84 -29.34 -6.58 -12.88
C ARG A 84 -28.79 -6.42 -11.48
N PHE A 85 -28.89 -7.47 -10.67
CA PHE A 85 -28.26 -7.49 -9.35
C PHE A 85 -26.78 -7.81 -9.50
N PRO A 86 -25.88 -7.05 -8.84
CA PRO A 86 -24.47 -7.39 -8.79
C PRO A 86 -24.21 -8.46 -7.72
N GLU A 87 -23.18 -9.27 -7.92
CA GLU A 87 -22.53 -9.95 -6.79
C GLU A 87 -21.95 -8.89 -5.86
N GLN A 88 -22.29 -8.99 -4.57
CA GLN A 88 -21.89 -7.99 -3.56
C GLN A 88 -20.77 -8.55 -2.70
N ILE A 89 -19.58 -7.93 -2.76
CA ILE A 89 -18.41 -8.32 -2.00
C ILE A 89 -17.94 -7.13 -1.18
N VAL A 90 -17.79 -7.30 0.14
CA VAL A 90 -17.07 -6.36 1.01
C VAL A 90 -15.68 -6.94 1.25
N LEU A 91 -14.66 -6.24 0.79
CA LEU A 91 -13.27 -6.60 1.03
C LEU A 91 -12.72 -5.78 2.20
N TYR A 92 -12.58 -6.44 3.34
CA TYR A 92 -12.04 -5.81 4.55
C TYR A 92 -10.53 -5.82 4.52
N VAL A 93 -9.92 -4.63 4.64
CA VAL A 93 -8.46 -4.42 4.59
C VAL A 93 -7.90 -3.85 5.91
N GLY A 94 -8.73 -3.72 6.93
CA GLY A 94 -8.34 -3.15 8.22
C GLY A 94 -7.41 -4.03 9.04
N ASN A 95 -6.77 -3.44 10.08
CA ASN A 95 -5.94 -4.17 11.03
C ASN A 95 -6.76 -4.87 12.13
N PRO A 96 -7.79 -4.26 12.75
CA PRO A 96 -8.62 -4.95 13.72
C PRO A 96 -9.29 -6.19 13.10
N PRO A 97 -9.66 -7.20 13.88
CA PRO A 97 -10.50 -8.30 13.39
C PRO A 97 -11.80 -7.77 12.76
N MET A 98 -12.22 -8.38 11.65
CA MET A 98 -13.48 -8.05 11.01
C MET A 98 -14.66 -8.48 11.92
N GLN A 99 -15.57 -7.56 12.20
CA GLN A 99 -16.72 -7.75 13.09
C GLN A 99 -17.98 -7.10 12.49
N MET A 100 -18.24 -7.36 11.21
CA MET A 100 -19.39 -6.83 10.49
C MET A 100 -20.36 -7.94 10.15
N SER A 101 -21.67 -7.63 10.16
CA SER A 101 -22.69 -8.57 9.68
C SER A 101 -22.70 -8.62 8.15
N SER A 102 -22.72 -9.82 7.60
CA SER A 102 -22.92 -10.07 6.15
C SER A 102 -24.40 -10.16 5.76
N ALA A 103 -25.31 -10.09 6.74
CA ALA A 103 -26.73 -10.32 6.51
C ALA A 103 -27.58 -9.23 7.12
N LEU A 104 -28.69 -8.93 6.43
CA LEU A 104 -29.75 -8.09 6.93
C LEU A 104 -31.07 -8.84 6.69
N ALA A 105 -31.82 -9.07 7.75
CA ALA A 105 -33.12 -9.76 7.65
C ALA A 105 -34.19 -9.00 8.43
N GLY A 106 -35.40 -9.02 7.89
CA GLY A 106 -36.59 -8.42 8.48
C GLY A 106 -37.84 -8.98 7.84
N SER A 107 -39.01 -8.47 8.24
CA SER A 107 -40.27 -8.89 7.64
C SER A 107 -40.29 -8.54 6.12
N GLY A 108 -40.28 -9.56 5.28
CA GLY A 108 -40.31 -9.41 3.82
C GLY A 108 -38.99 -9.03 3.17
N ILE A 109 -37.90 -8.94 3.94
CA ILE A 109 -36.56 -8.67 3.40
C ILE A 109 -35.58 -9.72 3.95
N SER A 110 -34.82 -10.33 3.02
CA SER A 110 -33.66 -11.14 3.34
C SER A 110 -32.55 -10.76 2.35
N PHE A 111 -31.46 -10.24 2.88
CA PHE A 111 -30.32 -9.83 2.09
C PHE A 111 -29.04 -10.38 2.68
N THR A 112 -28.15 -10.86 1.84
CA THR A 112 -26.80 -11.28 2.22
C THR A 112 -25.78 -10.73 1.23
N CYS A 113 -24.60 -10.38 1.73
CA CYS A 113 -23.44 -10.05 0.90
C CYS A 113 -22.26 -10.93 1.33
N ARG A 114 -21.30 -11.06 0.46
CA ARG A 114 -20.06 -11.78 0.76
C ARG A 114 -19.10 -10.85 1.46
N MET A 115 -18.64 -11.23 2.65
CA MET A 115 -17.58 -10.52 3.37
C MET A 115 -16.30 -11.33 3.31
N VAL A 116 -15.21 -10.67 2.95
CA VAL A 116 -13.89 -11.28 2.82
C VAL A 116 -12.90 -10.42 3.57
N ASP A 117 -12.22 -11.00 4.55
CA ASP A 117 -11.03 -10.39 5.13
C ASP A 117 -9.84 -10.66 4.19
N ILE A 118 -9.15 -9.63 3.75
CA ILE A 118 -8.02 -9.79 2.82
C ILE A 118 -6.93 -10.70 3.40
N ARG A 119 -6.86 -10.86 4.73
CA ARG A 119 -5.95 -11.78 5.41
C ARG A 119 -6.31 -13.27 5.22
N GLU A 120 -7.51 -13.56 4.73
CA GLU A 120 -7.93 -14.92 4.35
C GLU A 120 -7.39 -15.34 2.99
N LEU A 121 -7.00 -14.36 2.16
CA LEU A 121 -6.40 -14.65 0.86
C LEU A 121 -5.01 -15.23 1.02
N ASP A 122 -4.65 -16.15 0.12
CA ASP A 122 -3.31 -16.74 0.07
C ASP A 122 -2.33 -15.78 -0.62
N GLY A 123 -1.54 -15.07 0.20
CA GLY A 123 -0.54 -14.11 -0.30
C GLY A 123 0.55 -14.78 -1.12
N GLU A 124 0.92 -16.03 -0.85
CA GLU A 124 1.94 -16.74 -1.63
C GLU A 124 1.46 -17.03 -3.06
N ARG A 125 0.19 -17.36 -3.23
CA ARG A 125 -0.41 -17.50 -4.58
C ARG A 125 -0.42 -16.16 -5.33
N LEU A 126 -0.72 -15.06 -4.65
CA LEU A 126 -0.66 -13.73 -5.25
C LEU A 126 0.77 -13.37 -5.70
N LEU A 127 1.78 -13.77 -4.93
CA LEU A 127 3.19 -13.56 -5.28
C LEU A 127 3.68 -14.39 -6.46
N GLN A 128 2.98 -15.47 -6.82
CA GLN A 128 3.30 -16.28 -8.01
C GLN A 128 2.81 -15.62 -9.31
N SER A 129 1.94 -14.62 -9.23
CA SER A 129 1.47 -13.90 -10.40
C SER A 129 2.60 -13.10 -11.04
N GLU A 130 2.57 -13.01 -12.37
CA GLU A 130 3.47 -12.13 -13.12
C GLU A 130 3.06 -10.65 -13.01
N ARG A 131 1.82 -10.39 -12.63
CA ARG A 131 1.31 -9.02 -12.44
C ARG A 131 1.84 -8.43 -11.14
N LEU A 132 2.40 -7.23 -11.24
CA LEU A 132 2.96 -6.52 -10.11
C LEU A 132 1.88 -6.11 -9.09
N GLU A 133 0.68 -5.79 -9.57
CA GLU A 133 -0.47 -5.44 -8.74
C GLU A 133 -0.86 -6.56 -7.77
N ASP A 134 -0.88 -7.81 -8.24
CA ASP A 134 -1.14 -8.97 -7.39
C ASP A 134 -0.10 -9.09 -6.28
N ASN A 135 1.17 -8.88 -6.62
CA ASN A 135 2.25 -8.95 -5.65
C ASN A 135 2.17 -7.84 -4.61
N VAL A 136 1.83 -6.61 -5.02
CA VAL A 136 1.67 -5.48 -4.10
C VAL A 136 0.49 -5.72 -3.15
N ILE A 137 -0.62 -6.27 -3.63
CA ILE A 137 -1.78 -6.64 -2.80
C ILE A 137 -1.44 -7.79 -1.84
N ALA A 138 -0.54 -8.71 -2.21
CA ALA A 138 -0.12 -9.81 -1.36
C ALA A 138 0.36 -9.35 0.03
N LEU A 139 0.88 -8.12 0.14
CA LEU A 139 1.27 -7.52 1.44
C LEU A 139 0.11 -7.39 2.44
N LEU A 140 -1.12 -7.30 1.95
CA LEU A 140 -2.31 -7.21 2.80
C LEU A 140 -2.88 -8.59 3.15
N ALA A 141 -2.54 -9.62 2.38
CA ALA A 141 -2.99 -10.99 2.55
C ALA A 141 -2.20 -11.73 3.65
N ARG A 142 -2.51 -13.02 3.83
CA ARG A 142 -1.75 -13.88 4.73
C ARG A 142 -0.37 -14.18 4.14
N LEU A 143 0.68 -13.87 4.91
CA LEU A 143 2.07 -14.10 4.56
C LEU A 143 2.79 -14.84 5.68
N TYR A 144 3.69 -15.74 5.32
CA TYR A 144 4.57 -16.43 6.27
C TYR A 144 5.84 -15.63 6.57
N ASP A 145 6.37 -14.91 5.56
CA ASP A 145 7.58 -14.08 5.67
C ASP A 145 7.34 -12.70 5.03
N GLN A 146 6.84 -11.75 5.83
CA GLN A 146 6.56 -10.39 5.36
C GLN A 146 7.82 -9.68 4.84
N ARG A 147 8.97 -9.87 5.49
CA ARG A 147 10.23 -9.22 5.09
C ARG A 147 10.73 -9.74 3.74
N GLY A 148 10.79 -11.05 3.56
CA GLY A 148 11.18 -11.67 2.30
C GLY A 148 10.24 -11.30 1.15
N VAL A 149 8.94 -11.19 1.44
CA VAL A 149 7.94 -10.73 0.46
C VAL A 149 8.20 -9.29 0.04
N ILE A 150 8.41 -8.37 0.99
CA ILE A 150 8.73 -6.96 0.68
C ILE A 150 9.98 -6.89 -0.20
N ARG A 151 11.04 -7.63 0.15
CA ARG A 151 12.28 -7.67 -0.65
C ARG A 151 12.02 -8.16 -2.07
N ARG A 152 11.23 -9.23 -2.25
CA ARG A 152 10.85 -9.77 -3.56
C ARG A 152 10.08 -8.76 -4.39
N ILE A 153 9.11 -8.07 -3.78
CA ILE A 153 8.31 -7.04 -4.46
C ILE A 153 9.19 -5.87 -4.88
N LEU A 154 10.05 -5.36 -4.00
CA LEU A 154 11.00 -4.29 -4.32
C LEU A 154 11.93 -4.69 -5.47
N GLY A 155 12.48 -5.91 -5.45
CA GLY A 155 13.32 -6.42 -6.54
C GLY A 155 12.57 -6.53 -7.88
N ARG A 156 11.26 -6.82 -7.87
CA ARG A 156 10.45 -6.77 -9.11
C ARG A 156 10.20 -5.35 -9.57
N ILE A 157 9.85 -4.46 -8.66
CA ILE A 157 9.63 -3.04 -8.96
C ILE A 157 10.89 -2.40 -9.55
N ALA A 158 12.09 -2.77 -9.06
CA ALA A 158 13.36 -2.27 -9.58
C ALA A 158 13.58 -2.58 -11.07
N ARG A 159 12.99 -3.67 -11.56
CA ARG A 159 13.12 -4.10 -12.98
C ARG A 159 12.06 -3.48 -13.90
N CYS A 160 11.09 -2.75 -13.36
CA CYS A 160 10.05 -2.09 -14.15
C CYS A 160 10.59 -0.84 -14.87
N GLN A 161 9.89 -0.43 -15.93
CA GLN A 161 10.13 0.86 -16.55
C GLN A 161 9.90 2.01 -15.57
N PRO A 162 10.56 3.17 -15.71
CA PRO A 162 10.52 4.25 -14.74
C PRO A 162 9.11 4.67 -14.29
N ASP A 163 8.18 4.88 -15.22
CA ASP A 163 6.82 5.31 -14.93
C ASP A 163 6.00 4.24 -14.17
N GLU A 164 6.18 2.98 -14.53
CA GLU A 164 5.54 1.84 -13.86
C GLU A 164 6.12 1.67 -12.45
N ARG A 165 7.43 1.76 -12.33
CA ARG A 165 8.17 1.71 -11.07
C ARG A 165 7.69 2.76 -10.09
N ASP A 166 7.63 4.03 -10.50
CA ASP A 166 7.16 5.13 -9.64
C ASP A 166 5.73 4.93 -9.16
N ARG A 167 4.87 4.43 -10.05
CA ARG A 167 3.48 4.11 -9.72
C ARG A 167 3.39 2.99 -8.70
N ALA A 168 4.10 1.89 -8.92
CA ALA A 168 4.11 0.74 -8.03
C ALA A 168 4.67 1.08 -6.64
N LEU A 169 5.72 1.91 -6.57
CA LEU A 169 6.29 2.38 -5.32
C LEU A 169 5.31 3.25 -4.52
N LYS A 170 4.58 4.15 -5.17
CA LYS A 170 3.54 4.95 -4.52
C LYS A 170 2.46 4.05 -3.93
N GLN A 171 1.99 3.06 -4.69
CA GLN A 171 0.99 2.09 -4.23
C GLN A 171 1.52 1.27 -3.05
N LEU A 172 2.73 0.72 -3.16
CA LEU A 172 3.39 -0.04 -2.11
C LEU A 172 3.46 0.74 -0.79
N ARG A 173 3.91 2.01 -0.84
CA ARG A 173 4.01 2.88 0.35
C ARG A 173 2.67 3.08 1.04
N VAL A 174 1.61 3.29 0.27
CA VAL A 174 0.27 3.46 0.84
C VAL A 174 -0.22 2.17 1.50
N LEU A 175 -0.07 1.02 0.84
CA LEU A 175 -0.57 -0.25 1.36
C LEU A 175 0.23 -0.75 2.58
N VAL A 176 1.53 -0.49 2.61
CA VAL A 176 2.39 -0.84 3.75
C VAL A 176 1.95 -0.16 5.05
N LYS A 177 1.47 1.07 4.99
CA LYS A 177 0.92 1.78 6.15
C LYS A 177 -0.28 1.05 6.76
N LEU A 178 -1.09 0.37 5.95
CA LEU A 178 -2.22 -0.45 6.44
C LEU A 178 -1.76 -1.64 7.31
N ARG A 179 -0.51 -2.05 7.21
CA ARG A 179 0.06 -3.17 7.98
C ARG A 179 1.14 -2.73 8.98
N GLY A 180 1.41 -1.42 9.10
CA GLY A 180 2.46 -0.90 9.98
C GLY A 180 3.85 -1.41 9.63
N ALA A 181 4.10 -1.73 8.35
CA ALA A 181 5.35 -2.34 7.88
C ALA A 181 6.33 -1.32 7.24
N GLU A 182 6.13 -0.01 7.50
CA GLU A 182 6.97 1.05 6.95
C GLU A 182 8.45 0.89 7.32
N LYS A 183 8.71 0.50 8.58
CA LYS A 183 10.08 0.27 9.05
C LYS A 183 10.77 -0.87 8.31
N ILE A 184 10.01 -1.91 7.94
CA ILE A 184 10.55 -3.05 7.18
C ILE A 184 10.93 -2.60 5.78
N ILE A 185 10.08 -1.84 5.08
CA ILE A 185 10.44 -1.28 3.76
C ILE A 185 11.68 -0.41 3.85
N GLN A 186 11.75 0.51 4.82
CA GLN A 186 12.92 1.36 5.01
C GLN A 186 14.20 0.53 5.15
N GLN A 187 14.16 -0.51 6.00
CA GLN A 187 15.31 -1.40 6.18
C GLN A 187 15.67 -2.17 4.92
N GLU A 188 14.69 -2.71 4.20
CA GLU A 188 14.96 -3.48 2.98
C GLU A 188 15.52 -2.59 1.86
N VAL A 189 14.97 -1.38 1.68
CA VAL A 189 15.53 -0.41 0.72
C VAL A 189 16.96 -0.02 1.11
N SER A 190 17.24 0.21 2.41
CA SER A 190 18.59 0.53 2.87
C SER A 190 19.59 -0.61 2.69
N ASN A 191 19.12 -1.85 2.60
CA ASN A 191 19.96 -3.04 2.41
C ASN A 191 20.10 -3.47 0.94
N MET A 192 19.38 -2.84 0.01
CA MET A 192 19.49 -3.17 -1.42
C MET A 192 20.83 -2.69 -1.99
N PRO A 193 21.45 -3.45 -2.92
CA PRO A 193 22.62 -2.98 -3.66
C PRO A 193 22.33 -1.69 -4.43
N ILE A 194 23.33 -0.82 -4.52
CA ILE A 194 23.20 0.52 -5.14
C ILE A 194 22.66 0.44 -6.58
N ASP A 195 23.04 -0.57 -7.34
CA ASP A 195 22.63 -0.78 -8.74
C ASP A 195 21.14 -1.14 -8.89
N GLU A 196 20.49 -1.61 -7.82
CA GLU A 196 19.05 -1.88 -7.78
C GLU A 196 18.24 -0.69 -7.21
N MET A 197 18.94 0.37 -6.75
CA MET A 197 18.34 1.48 -5.99
C MET A 197 17.96 2.70 -6.84
N ASP A 198 17.50 2.52 -8.03
CA ASP A 198 16.93 3.63 -8.80
C ASP A 198 15.50 3.98 -8.32
N PHE A 199 15.39 4.28 -7.00
CA PHE A 199 14.16 4.67 -6.31
C PHE A 199 14.24 6.11 -5.77
N PRO A 200 14.34 7.14 -6.63
CA PRO A 200 14.73 8.48 -6.19
C PRO A 200 13.80 9.08 -5.11
N ASN A 201 12.51 8.78 -5.16
CA ASN A 201 11.56 9.34 -4.19
C ASN A 201 11.58 8.62 -2.83
N ILE A 202 11.67 7.28 -2.80
CA ILE A 202 11.78 6.54 -1.53
C ILE A 202 13.12 6.82 -0.87
N VAL A 203 14.20 6.78 -1.64
CA VAL A 203 15.55 7.09 -1.15
C VAL A 203 15.58 8.51 -0.59
N ARG A 204 15.00 9.48 -1.28
CA ARG A 204 14.91 10.86 -0.81
C ARG A 204 14.12 10.99 0.50
N ASP A 205 12.99 10.34 0.63
CA ASP A 205 12.14 10.47 1.83
C ASP A 205 12.74 9.74 3.04
N ILE A 206 13.39 8.60 2.83
CA ILE A 206 14.16 7.90 3.88
C ILE A 206 15.32 8.80 4.31
N LYS A 207 16.07 9.33 3.36
CA LYS A 207 17.21 10.23 3.58
C LYS A 207 16.81 11.48 4.37
N LEU A 208 15.70 12.14 3.97
CA LEU A 208 15.16 13.28 4.71
C LEU A 208 14.79 12.91 6.14
N GLY A 209 14.19 11.73 6.36
CA GLY A 209 13.89 11.23 7.70
C GLY A 209 15.14 11.02 8.55
N GLU A 210 16.18 10.41 7.99
CA GLU A 210 17.45 10.17 8.68
C GLU A 210 18.21 11.47 8.96
N LEU A 211 18.24 12.40 8.02
CA LEU A 211 18.90 13.71 8.20
C LEU A 211 18.18 14.58 9.24
N ASN A 212 16.85 14.55 9.29
CA ASN A 212 16.06 15.26 10.30
C ASN A 212 16.35 14.79 11.73
N VAL A 213 16.84 13.57 11.89
CA VAL A 213 17.31 13.07 13.21
C VAL A 213 18.78 13.33 13.42
N LEU A 214 19.61 13.05 12.41
CA LEU A 214 21.08 13.12 12.54
C LEU A 214 21.59 14.55 12.71
N LEU A 215 21.08 15.51 11.92
CA LEU A 215 21.56 16.90 11.98
C LEU A 215 21.38 17.54 13.37
N PRO A 216 20.21 17.47 14.04
CA PRO A 216 20.08 17.97 15.40
C PRO A 216 21.01 17.28 16.42
N MET A 217 21.24 15.98 16.26
CA MET A 217 22.18 15.24 17.13
C MET A 217 23.63 15.69 16.91
N MET A 218 24.04 15.97 15.67
CA MET A 218 25.34 16.53 15.34
C MET A 218 25.48 17.94 15.91
N GLU A 219 24.45 18.79 15.78
CA GLU A 219 24.44 20.14 16.34
C GLU A 219 24.57 20.14 17.87
N GLN A 220 23.86 19.22 18.53
CA GLN A 220 23.97 19.07 19.98
C GLN A 220 25.36 18.65 20.43
N ARG A 221 26.06 17.82 19.63
CA ARG A 221 27.36 17.26 20.01
C ARG A 221 28.56 18.15 19.60
N PHE A 222 28.52 18.68 18.39
CA PHE A 222 29.68 19.38 17.77
C PHE A 222 29.44 20.89 17.60
N GLY A 223 28.23 21.40 17.94
CA GLY A 223 27.82 22.77 17.62
C GLY A 223 27.31 22.88 16.19
N THR A 224 27.36 24.08 15.62
CA THR A 224 26.83 24.34 14.27
C THR A 224 27.48 23.42 13.25
N VAL A 225 26.62 22.63 12.52
CA VAL A 225 27.11 21.75 11.46
C VAL A 225 27.48 22.58 10.24
N PRO A 226 28.73 22.50 9.76
CA PRO A 226 29.21 23.30 8.62
C PRO A 226 28.40 22.96 7.33
N ALA A 227 28.27 23.95 6.42
CA ALA A 227 27.54 23.79 5.18
C ALA A 227 28.07 22.63 4.32
N TRP A 228 29.39 22.49 4.22
CA TRP A 228 30.04 21.41 3.49
C TRP A 228 29.63 19.99 4.01
N ALA A 229 29.45 19.89 5.34
CA ALA A 229 29.05 18.63 5.96
C ALA A 229 27.56 18.31 5.67
N GLN A 230 26.69 19.31 5.66
CA GLN A 230 25.30 19.15 5.27
C GLN A 230 25.17 18.76 3.80
N GLU A 231 25.92 19.40 2.89
CA GLU A 231 25.98 19.05 1.47
C GLU A 231 26.49 17.61 1.29
N LYS A 232 27.59 17.24 1.96
CA LYS A 232 28.12 15.88 1.91
C LYS A 232 27.10 14.84 2.38
N LEU A 233 26.38 15.10 3.46
CA LEU A 233 25.30 14.22 3.94
C LEU A 233 24.13 14.16 2.96
N GLN A 234 23.83 15.27 2.29
CA GLN A 234 22.80 15.30 1.24
C GLN A 234 23.21 14.50 -0.01
N ASP A 235 24.46 14.28 -0.29
CA ASP A 235 24.95 13.47 -1.40
C ASP A 235 25.09 11.98 -1.04
N MET A 236 25.06 11.63 0.25
CA MET A 236 25.16 10.24 0.71
C MET A 236 23.86 9.47 0.49
N TYR A 237 23.97 8.16 0.31
CA TYR A 237 22.82 7.26 0.37
C TYR A 237 22.37 6.99 1.81
N PRO A 238 21.07 6.64 2.05
CA PRO A 238 20.55 6.37 3.40
C PRO A 238 21.42 5.41 4.22
N TYR A 239 21.86 4.29 3.63
CA TYR A 239 22.73 3.33 4.34
C TYR A 239 24.09 3.90 4.75
N GLU A 240 24.63 4.89 4.02
CA GLU A 240 25.87 5.59 4.36
C GLU A 240 25.63 6.54 5.52
N ILE A 241 24.49 7.24 5.52
CA ILE A 241 24.07 8.13 6.62
C ILE A 241 23.95 7.32 7.92
N VAL A 242 23.36 6.13 7.89
CA VAL A 242 23.30 5.25 9.07
C VAL A 242 24.70 4.84 9.56
N LYS A 243 25.61 4.49 8.64
CA LYS A 243 27.00 4.16 9.01
C LYS A 243 27.74 5.35 9.64
N VAL A 244 27.48 6.55 9.13
CA VAL A 244 28.03 7.79 9.69
C VAL A 244 27.40 8.08 11.05
N ALA A 245 26.09 7.90 11.21
CA ALA A 245 25.39 8.13 12.46
C ALA A 245 25.92 7.26 13.61
N VAL A 246 26.31 6.01 13.33
CA VAL A 246 26.96 5.15 14.35
C VAL A 246 28.27 5.75 14.86
N LYS A 247 29.03 6.45 14.01
CA LYS A 247 30.29 7.11 14.41
C LYS A 247 30.05 8.34 15.30
N LEU A 248 28.84 8.91 15.31
CA LEU A 248 28.52 10.08 16.13
C LEU A 248 28.90 9.87 17.61
N LEU A 249 28.75 8.66 18.13
CA LEU A 249 29.03 8.35 19.52
C LEU A 249 30.52 8.38 19.84
N ALA A 250 31.39 8.05 18.90
CA ALA A 250 32.85 7.93 19.10
C ALA A 250 33.63 9.14 18.55
N ALA A 251 33.18 9.78 17.49
CA ALA A 251 33.87 10.88 16.83
C ALA A 251 33.98 12.11 17.74
N THR A 252 35.12 12.83 17.65
CA THR A 252 35.40 14.05 18.37
C THR A 252 35.13 15.31 17.55
N SER A 253 34.99 15.18 16.22
CA SER A 253 34.65 16.28 15.31
C SER A 253 33.77 15.82 14.14
N VAL A 254 33.19 16.79 13.42
CA VAL A 254 32.40 16.53 12.20
C VAL A 254 33.27 15.92 11.10
N GLU A 255 34.54 16.38 10.98
CA GLU A 255 35.49 15.87 9.99
C GLU A 255 35.81 14.40 10.24
N GLU A 256 36.10 14.04 11.50
CA GLU A 256 36.36 12.65 11.89
C GLU A 256 35.14 11.77 11.62
N MET A 257 33.94 12.24 11.98
CA MET A 257 32.69 11.51 11.77
C MET A 257 32.45 11.24 10.28
N LEU A 258 32.69 12.23 9.42
CA LEU A 258 32.48 12.14 7.98
C LEU A 258 33.67 11.57 7.20
N GLY A 259 34.79 11.26 7.91
CA GLY A 259 35.99 10.70 7.30
C GLY A 259 36.68 11.69 6.34
N VAL A 260 36.64 12.98 6.67
CA VAL A 260 37.33 14.03 5.92
C VAL A 260 38.60 14.41 6.71
N THR A 261 39.74 14.28 6.11
CA THR A 261 40.98 14.83 6.70
C THR A 261 40.85 16.33 6.73
N ALA A 262 41.00 16.94 7.92
CA ALA A 262 41.08 18.38 8.04
C ALA A 262 42.18 18.87 7.06
N ALA A 263 41.83 19.78 6.17
CA ALA A 263 42.83 20.45 5.37
C ALA A 263 43.80 21.20 6.31
N PRO A 264 45.11 21.14 6.04
CA PRO A 264 46.13 21.76 6.92
C PRO A 264 45.96 23.26 7.05
#